data_9aa87d2d70c17a0fe36aca0389b804a6
#
_entry.id   9aa87d2d70c17a0fe36aca0389b804a6
#
_cell.length_a   1.000
_cell.length_b   1.000
_cell.length_c   1.000
_cell.angle_alpha   90.00
_cell.angle_beta   90.00
_cell.angle_gamma   90.00
#
_symmetry.space_group_name_H-M   'P 1'
#
loop_
_entity.id
_entity.type
_entity.pdbx_description
1 polymer ?
#
loop_
_entity_poly.entity_id
_entity_poly.type
_entity_poly.pdbx_seq_one_letter_code
_entity_poly.pdbx_strand_id
1 'polypeptide(L)'
;MLKVANLSVAYGQHRALDNVAIEIAQGEIVTILGANGAGKTSLLKAIAGVVKTLPGKQVSLGAHDLSALPAHEIVERGLALVPEGRGIFGDLTVKENLLLGANPKRARDGEDARREKVLQLFPRLRERAAQIARTMSGGEQQMLAIGRALMSNPDILLLDEPSLGLSPIMVHELFATLRQVREAGTGLLLVEQNAQESLAIADRGYVLENGSIVDHDTAENLKTKPAILRAYLGGEPANP
;
A
#
# COMPACT_ATOMS: atom_id res chain seq x y z
N MET A 1 4.23 -9.89 11.06
CA MET A 1 3.34 -8.80 11.52
C MET A 1 4.14 -7.50 11.53
N LEU A 2 3.64 -6.46 10.89
CA LEU A 2 4.10 -5.08 11.02
C LEU A 2 3.39 -4.44 12.21
N LYS A 3 4.15 -3.78 13.11
CA LYS A 3 3.61 -2.99 14.22
C LYS A 3 4.18 -1.59 14.15
N VAL A 4 3.30 -0.61 14.29
CA VAL A 4 3.62 0.81 14.33
C VAL A 4 3.04 1.40 15.60
N ALA A 5 3.83 2.15 16.36
CA ALA A 5 3.39 2.87 17.55
C ALA A 5 4.10 4.22 17.67
N ASN A 6 3.47 5.16 18.35
CA ASN A 6 3.99 6.50 18.62
C ASN A 6 4.45 7.25 17.37
N LEU A 7 3.83 6.98 16.20
CA LEU A 7 4.24 7.56 14.93
C LEU A 7 3.66 8.97 14.78
N SER A 8 4.54 9.97 14.78
CA SER A 8 4.18 11.37 14.56
C SER A 8 5.02 11.99 13.46
N VAL A 9 4.41 12.80 12.60
CA VAL A 9 5.04 13.51 11.48
C VAL A 9 4.63 14.97 11.49
N ALA A 10 5.59 15.86 11.27
CA ALA A 10 5.32 17.29 11.12
C ALA A 10 6.04 17.86 9.89
N TYR A 11 5.36 18.75 9.19
CA TYR A 11 5.87 19.55 8.07
C TYR A 11 5.85 21.03 8.49
N GLY A 12 6.99 21.55 8.92
CA GLY A 12 7.06 22.87 9.56
C GLY A 12 6.23 22.89 10.84
N GLN A 13 5.24 23.78 10.91
CA GLN A 13 4.33 23.88 12.06
C GLN A 13 3.09 22.96 11.95
N HIS A 14 2.87 22.37 10.79
CA HIS A 14 1.71 21.48 10.57
C HIS A 14 2.03 20.06 11.03
N ARG A 15 1.27 19.55 12.01
CA ARG A 15 1.34 18.16 12.44
C ARG A 15 0.45 17.31 11.53
N ALA A 16 1.06 16.54 10.64
CA ALA A 16 0.35 15.68 9.71
C ALA A 16 -0.06 14.34 10.34
N LEU A 17 0.70 13.86 11.33
CA LEU A 17 0.36 12.67 12.13
C LEU A 17 0.70 12.91 13.59
N ASP A 18 -0.19 12.44 14.47
CA ASP A 18 -0.04 12.54 15.91
C ASP A 18 -0.28 11.20 16.58
N ASN A 19 0.79 10.62 17.13
CA ASN A 19 0.80 9.40 17.94
C ASN A 19 0.02 8.23 17.32
N VAL A 20 0.19 7.99 16.00
CA VAL A 20 -0.50 6.93 15.27
C VAL A 20 0.05 5.56 15.67
N ALA A 21 -0.87 4.61 15.90
CA ALA A 21 -0.57 3.20 16.13
C ALA A 21 -1.44 2.32 15.23
N ILE A 22 -0.81 1.38 14.50
CA ILE A 22 -1.48 0.39 13.65
C ILE A 22 -0.70 -0.92 13.63
N GLU A 23 -1.39 -2.01 13.30
CA GLU A 23 -0.78 -3.33 13.14
C GLU A 23 -1.30 -4.01 11.87
N ILE A 24 -0.45 -4.80 11.20
CA ILE A 24 -0.83 -5.58 10.00
C ILE A 24 -0.14 -6.93 10.04
N ALA A 25 -0.93 -8.01 9.89
CA ALA A 25 -0.39 -9.36 9.76
C ALA A 25 0.04 -9.68 8.31
N GLN A 26 0.87 -10.69 8.13
CA GLN A 26 1.07 -11.30 6.80
C GLN A 26 -0.22 -11.96 6.34
N GLY A 27 -0.51 -11.87 5.03
CA GLY A 27 -1.75 -12.40 4.48
C GLY A 27 -3.02 -11.68 4.96
N GLU A 28 -2.91 -10.46 5.46
CA GLU A 28 -4.01 -9.60 5.87
C GLU A 28 -4.09 -8.36 4.96
N ILE A 29 -5.29 -7.93 4.60
CA ILE A 29 -5.53 -6.64 3.96
C ILE A 29 -6.11 -5.69 5.00
N VAL A 30 -5.37 -4.63 5.30
CA VAL A 30 -5.81 -3.54 6.19
C VAL A 30 -5.96 -2.27 5.36
N THR A 31 -7.08 -1.57 5.49
CA THR A 31 -7.29 -0.28 4.84
C THR A 31 -7.23 0.87 5.83
N ILE A 32 -6.72 2.02 5.36
CA ILE A 32 -6.78 3.30 6.09
C ILE A 32 -7.81 4.18 5.38
N LEU A 33 -8.90 4.44 6.08
CA LEU A 33 -9.94 5.38 5.65
C LEU A 33 -9.63 6.77 6.20
N GLY A 34 -9.95 7.80 5.44
CA GLY A 34 -9.77 9.19 5.87
C GLY A 34 -9.94 10.16 4.72
N ALA A 35 -10.37 11.37 5.02
CA ALA A 35 -10.49 12.45 4.04
C ALA A 35 -9.13 12.84 3.44
N ASN A 36 -9.17 13.61 2.34
CA ASN A 36 -7.95 14.19 1.79
C ASN A 36 -7.31 15.13 2.81
N GLY A 37 -6.00 15.02 2.97
CA GLY A 37 -5.26 15.76 4.00
C GLY A 37 -5.29 15.12 5.40
N ALA A 38 -5.97 14.01 5.64
CA ALA A 38 -5.99 13.33 6.94
C ALA A 38 -4.64 12.78 7.40
N GLY A 39 -3.65 12.66 6.50
CA GLY A 39 -2.31 12.16 6.80
C GLY A 39 -1.99 10.79 6.23
N LYS A 40 -2.86 10.20 5.41
CA LYS A 40 -2.74 8.83 4.87
C LYS A 40 -1.40 8.56 4.15
N THR A 41 -1.07 9.38 3.16
CA THR A 41 0.21 9.30 2.42
C THR A 41 1.41 9.52 3.35
N SER A 42 1.30 10.46 4.32
CA SER A 42 2.35 10.69 5.32
C SER A 42 2.59 9.47 6.20
N LEU A 43 1.53 8.73 6.54
CA LEU A 43 1.61 7.48 7.31
C LEU A 43 2.42 6.43 6.54
N LEU A 44 2.08 6.16 5.27
CA LEU A 44 2.81 5.18 4.46
C LEU A 44 4.28 5.58 4.27
N LYS A 45 4.53 6.86 3.94
CA LYS A 45 5.91 7.38 3.75
C LYS A 45 6.73 7.34 5.04
N ALA A 46 6.12 7.57 6.20
CA ALA A 46 6.79 7.51 7.49
C ALA A 46 7.14 6.08 7.90
N ILE A 47 6.25 5.11 7.65
CA ILE A 47 6.50 3.69 7.88
C ILE A 47 7.63 3.20 6.96
N ALA A 48 7.62 3.59 5.68
CA ALA A 48 8.63 3.24 4.69
C ALA A 48 9.98 3.99 4.86
N GLY A 49 10.11 4.89 5.84
CA GLY A 49 11.35 5.64 6.09
C GLY A 49 11.66 6.70 5.03
N VAL A 50 10.67 7.13 4.25
CA VAL A 50 10.82 8.14 3.18
C VAL A 50 10.72 9.57 3.70
N VAL A 51 10.01 9.79 4.82
CA VAL A 51 9.88 11.10 5.46
C VAL A 51 10.40 11.07 6.90
N LYS A 52 10.86 12.23 7.38
CA LYS A 52 11.31 12.37 8.77
C LYS A 52 10.11 12.30 9.71
N THR A 53 10.30 11.62 10.83
CA THR A 53 9.32 11.49 11.91
C THR A 53 9.80 12.23 13.15
N LEU A 54 8.87 12.57 14.03
CA LEU A 54 9.23 13.06 15.36
C LEU A 54 9.85 11.93 16.19
N PRO A 55 10.64 12.27 17.26
CA PRO A 55 11.21 11.27 18.14
C PRO A 55 10.15 10.36 18.80
N GLY A 56 10.54 9.12 19.10
CA GLY A 56 9.66 8.16 19.80
C GLY A 56 8.96 7.16 18.89
N LYS A 57 9.05 7.32 17.55
CA LYS A 57 8.52 6.34 16.59
C LYS A 57 9.03 4.93 16.91
N GLN A 58 8.11 3.97 16.90
CA GLN A 58 8.39 2.54 16.98
C GLN A 58 7.76 1.85 15.77
N VAL A 59 8.58 1.23 14.94
CA VAL A 59 8.15 0.44 13.78
C VAL A 59 8.92 -0.86 13.80
N SER A 60 8.21 -1.99 13.80
CA SER A 60 8.83 -3.32 13.76
C SER A 60 8.14 -4.22 12.73
N LEU A 61 8.91 -5.08 12.07
CA LEU A 61 8.41 -6.13 11.19
C LEU A 61 8.93 -7.49 11.68
N GLY A 62 8.04 -8.29 12.26
CA GLY A 62 8.42 -9.50 12.96
C GLY A 62 9.38 -9.17 14.11
N ALA A 63 10.59 -9.76 14.08
CA ALA A 63 11.64 -9.52 15.07
C ALA A 63 12.55 -8.30 14.72
N HIS A 64 12.34 -7.65 13.58
CA HIS A 64 13.20 -6.57 13.11
C HIS A 64 12.65 -5.22 13.56
N ASP A 65 13.46 -4.43 14.25
CA ASP A 65 13.21 -3.01 14.51
C ASP A 65 13.57 -2.20 13.26
N LEU A 66 12.60 -1.45 12.72
CA LEU A 66 12.74 -0.58 11.56
C LEU A 66 12.78 0.91 11.94
N SER A 67 12.67 1.24 13.23
CA SER A 67 12.42 2.61 13.70
C SER A 67 13.47 3.62 13.24
N ALA A 68 14.75 3.21 13.19
CA ALA A 68 15.87 4.07 12.80
C ALA A 68 16.45 3.76 11.41
N LEU A 69 15.92 2.76 10.71
CA LEU A 69 16.46 2.32 9.42
C LEU A 69 16.10 3.30 8.29
N PRO A 70 17.01 3.54 7.35
CA PRO A 70 16.70 4.26 6.11
C PRO A 70 15.86 3.38 5.17
N ALA A 71 15.15 4.02 4.23
CA ALA A 71 14.19 3.35 3.35
C ALA A 71 14.76 2.11 2.62
N HIS A 72 16.01 2.17 2.13
CA HIS A 72 16.63 1.06 1.42
C HIS A 72 16.89 -0.16 2.32
N GLU A 73 17.18 0.03 3.61
CA GLU A 73 17.31 -1.07 4.56
C GLU A 73 15.94 -1.63 4.99
N ILE A 74 14.91 -0.78 5.06
CA ILE A 74 13.53 -1.19 5.32
C ILE A 74 13.04 -2.16 4.24
N VAL A 75 13.35 -1.89 2.97
CA VAL A 75 13.03 -2.81 1.85
C VAL A 75 13.75 -4.15 2.01
N GLU A 76 15.02 -4.15 2.44
CA GLU A 76 15.77 -5.38 2.74
C GLU A 76 15.12 -6.22 3.86
N ARG A 77 14.33 -5.59 4.75
CA ARG A 77 13.59 -6.28 5.82
C ARG A 77 12.21 -6.77 5.42
N GLY A 78 11.78 -6.50 4.16
CA GLY A 78 10.53 -7.03 3.62
C GLY A 78 9.35 -6.08 3.66
N LEU A 79 9.57 -4.79 3.73
CA LEU A 79 8.52 -3.80 3.63
C LEU A 79 8.72 -2.98 2.35
N ALA A 80 7.75 -3.04 1.42
CA ALA A 80 7.78 -2.28 0.17
C ALA A 80 6.66 -1.24 0.11
N LEU A 81 6.91 -0.15 -0.61
CA LEU A 81 5.94 0.93 -0.85
C LEU A 81 5.74 1.14 -2.34
N VAL A 82 4.48 1.13 -2.78
CA VAL A 82 4.03 1.69 -4.06
C VAL A 82 3.44 3.07 -3.76
N PRO A 83 4.13 4.15 -4.12
CA PRO A 83 3.66 5.50 -3.84
C PRO A 83 2.55 5.91 -4.80
N GLU A 84 1.77 6.94 -4.43
CA GLU A 84 0.95 7.70 -5.36
C GLU A 84 1.79 8.14 -6.58
N GLY A 85 1.21 8.13 -7.78
CA GLY A 85 1.93 8.45 -9.01
C GLY A 85 2.83 7.32 -9.52
N ARG A 86 2.69 6.07 -8.99
CA ARG A 86 3.29 4.82 -9.48
C ARG A 86 4.80 4.70 -9.29
N GLY A 87 5.56 5.78 -9.48
CA GLY A 87 7.02 5.82 -9.33
C GLY A 87 7.78 4.87 -10.26
N ILE A 88 7.25 4.52 -11.44
CA ILE A 88 7.93 3.66 -12.43
C ILE A 88 9.09 4.39 -13.10
N PHE A 89 10.05 3.64 -13.61
CA PHE A 89 11.13 4.16 -14.46
C PHE A 89 10.63 4.22 -15.92
N GLY A 90 10.11 5.37 -16.32
CA GLY A 90 9.38 5.55 -17.57
C GLY A 90 10.21 5.23 -18.83
N ASP A 91 11.52 5.48 -18.82
CA ASP A 91 12.42 5.26 -19.96
C ASP A 91 12.95 3.83 -20.06
N LEU A 92 12.69 3.01 -19.04
CA LEU A 92 13.02 1.59 -19.04
C LEU A 92 11.84 0.76 -19.58
N THR A 93 12.15 -0.42 -20.08
CA THR A 93 11.17 -1.42 -20.46
C THR A 93 10.43 -1.99 -19.25
N VAL A 94 9.31 -2.65 -19.49
CA VAL A 94 8.58 -3.41 -18.46
C VAL A 94 9.49 -4.42 -17.77
N LYS A 95 10.24 -5.21 -18.56
CA LYS A 95 11.19 -6.21 -18.05
C LYS A 95 12.25 -5.57 -17.14
N GLU A 96 12.86 -4.47 -17.56
CA GLU A 96 13.89 -3.78 -16.78
C GLU A 96 13.33 -3.21 -15.48
N ASN A 97 12.12 -2.62 -15.52
CA ASN A 97 11.44 -2.17 -14.31
C ASN A 97 11.24 -3.32 -13.29
N LEU A 98 10.79 -4.50 -13.75
CA LEU A 98 10.62 -5.66 -12.88
C LEU A 98 11.96 -6.14 -12.30
N LEU A 99 13.00 -6.22 -13.10
CA LEU A 99 14.35 -6.63 -12.66
C LEU A 99 14.90 -5.69 -11.57
N LEU A 100 14.70 -4.38 -11.70
CA LEU A 100 15.09 -3.42 -10.66
C LEU A 100 14.40 -3.68 -9.33
N GLY A 101 13.18 -4.22 -9.33
CA GLY A 101 12.47 -4.61 -8.13
C GLY A 101 13.15 -5.75 -7.35
N ALA A 102 13.92 -6.61 -8.01
CA ALA A 102 14.65 -7.72 -7.40
C ALA A 102 16.03 -7.33 -6.83
N ASN A 103 16.40 -6.03 -6.88
CA ASN A 103 17.69 -5.55 -6.38
C ASN A 103 17.99 -5.85 -4.90
N PRO A 104 17.03 -5.83 -3.95
CA PRO A 104 17.27 -6.20 -2.56
C PRO A 104 17.89 -7.60 -2.44
N LYS A 105 18.84 -7.77 -1.52
CA LYS A 105 19.56 -9.05 -1.33
C LYS A 105 18.59 -10.20 -1.06
N ARG A 106 17.56 -9.97 -0.24
CA ARG A 106 16.51 -10.95 0.08
C ARG A 106 15.73 -11.44 -1.16
N ALA A 107 15.78 -10.67 -2.26
CA ALA A 107 15.04 -10.94 -3.48
C ALA A 107 15.85 -11.57 -4.59
N ARG A 108 17.18 -11.68 -4.45
CA ARG A 108 18.06 -12.21 -5.51
C ARG A 108 17.87 -13.72 -5.69
N ASP A 109 17.74 -14.44 -4.58
CA ASP A 109 17.46 -15.88 -4.65
C ASP A 109 16.03 -16.10 -5.13
N GLY A 110 15.88 -16.90 -6.19
CA GLY A 110 14.58 -17.21 -6.78
C GLY A 110 13.94 -16.06 -7.59
N GLU A 111 14.74 -15.10 -8.09
CA GLU A 111 14.29 -13.98 -8.94
C GLU A 111 13.44 -14.45 -10.11
N ASP A 112 13.90 -15.45 -10.88
CA ASP A 112 13.19 -15.95 -12.06
C ASP A 112 11.81 -16.54 -11.69
N ALA A 113 11.75 -17.34 -10.64
CA ALA A 113 10.50 -17.92 -10.15
C ALA A 113 9.53 -16.84 -9.66
N ARG A 114 10.03 -15.81 -9.01
CA ARG A 114 9.23 -14.67 -8.54
C ARG A 114 8.72 -13.83 -9.70
N ARG A 115 9.59 -13.55 -10.69
CA ARG A 115 9.19 -12.85 -11.91
C ARG A 115 8.08 -13.60 -12.63
N GLU A 116 8.19 -14.92 -12.72
CA GLU A 116 7.12 -15.74 -13.30
C GLU A 116 5.80 -15.61 -12.55
N LYS A 117 5.81 -15.65 -11.21
CA LYS A 117 4.61 -15.40 -10.40
C LYS A 117 4.02 -14.00 -10.63
N VAL A 118 4.86 -12.97 -10.68
CA VAL A 118 4.41 -11.60 -10.97
C VAL A 118 3.77 -11.51 -12.36
N LEU A 119 4.35 -12.18 -13.37
CA LEU A 119 3.81 -12.20 -14.72
C LEU A 119 2.53 -13.07 -14.85
N GLN A 120 2.29 -13.99 -13.91
CA GLN A 120 0.99 -14.70 -13.80
C GLN A 120 -0.09 -13.80 -13.17
N LEU A 121 0.27 -13.00 -12.16
CA LEU A 121 -0.63 -12.01 -11.56
C LEU A 121 -0.99 -10.88 -12.55
N PHE A 122 -0.05 -10.51 -13.41
CA PHE A 122 -0.19 -9.42 -14.38
C PHE A 122 0.16 -9.87 -15.80
N PRO A 123 -0.70 -10.64 -16.51
CA PRO A 123 -0.40 -11.20 -17.84
C PRO A 123 -0.04 -10.13 -18.88
N ARG A 124 -0.65 -8.93 -18.78
CA ARG A 124 -0.33 -7.79 -19.67
C ARG A 124 1.13 -7.37 -19.62
N LEU A 125 1.79 -7.51 -18.46
CA LEU A 125 3.22 -7.20 -18.33
C LEU A 125 4.09 -8.21 -19.08
N ARG A 126 3.65 -9.47 -19.20
CA ARG A 126 4.31 -10.50 -20.00
C ARG A 126 4.25 -10.16 -21.49
N GLU A 127 3.05 -9.84 -21.98
CA GLU A 127 2.81 -9.50 -23.39
C GLU A 127 3.63 -8.29 -23.82
N ARG A 128 3.90 -7.37 -22.90
CA ARG A 128 4.54 -6.08 -23.13
C ARG A 128 5.96 -5.96 -22.55
N ALA A 129 6.63 -7.09 -22.29
CA ALA A 129 7.91 -7.13 -21.57
C ALA A 129 9.00 -6.21 -22.18
N ALA A 130 9.03 -6.04 -23.51
CA ALA A 130 9.96 -5.18 -24.23
C ALA A 130 9.46 -3.74 -24.45
N GLN A 131 8.20 -3.42 -24.03
CA GLN A 131 7.63 -2.08 -24.22
C GLN A 131 8.23 -1.10 -23.21
N ILE A 132 8.48 0.14 -23.65
CA ILE A 132 8.93 1.26 -22.81
C ILE A 132 7.78 1.67 -21.87
N ALA A 133 8.04 1.72 -20.55
CA ALA A 133 7.01 1.84 -19.53
C ALA A 133 6.16 3.12 -19.64
N ARG A 134 6.74 4.26 -20.04
CA ARG A 134 5.97 5.51 -20.22
C ARG A 134 4.92 5.44 -21.33
N THR A 135 5.04 4.50 -22.27
CA THR A 135 4.08 4.33 -23.38
C THR A 135 2.89 3.43 -23.05
N MET A 136 2.87 2.87 -21.85
CA MET A 136 1.78 2.04 -21.36
C MET A 136 0.60 2.90 -20.88
N SER A 137 -0.61 2.31 -20.84
CA SER A 137 -1.77 2.95 -20.22
C SER A 137 -1.55 3.16 -18.71
N GLY A 138 -2.32 4.07 -18.10
CA GLY A 138 -2.23 4.33 -16.67
C GLY A 138 -2.44 3.10 -15.79
N GLY A 139 -3.37 2.23 -16.15
CA GLY A 139 -3.62 0.98 -15.42
C GLY A 139 -2.47 -0.02 -15.55
N GLU A 140 -1.90 -0.18 -16.75
CA GLU A 140 -0.74 -1.05 -16.96
C GLU A 140 0.50 -0.54 -16.22
N GLN A 141 0.69 0.78 -16.15
CA GLN A 141 1.76 1.39 -15.34
C GLN A 141 1.56 1.13 -13.85
N GLN A 142 0.32 1.14 -13.37
CA GLN A 142 0.00 0.80 -11.98
C GLN A 142 0.30 -0.67 -11.68
N MET A 143 -0.10 -1.57 -12.58
CA MET A 143 0.25 -3.00 -12.47
C MET A 143 1.77 -3.22 -12.48
N LEU A 144 2.50 -2.47 -13.31
CA LEU A 144 3.97 -2.52 -13.35
C LEU A 144 4.59 -2.05 -12.03
N ALA A 145 4.08 -0.96 -11.44
CA ALA A 145 4.56 -0.46 -10.15
C ALA A 145 4.38 -1.49 -9.03
N ILE A 146 3.21 -2.13 -8.96
CA ILE A 146 2.92 -3.19 -7.99
C ILE A 146 3.78 -4.43 -8.28
N GLY A 147 3.85 -4.85 -9.55
CA GLY A 147 4.69 -5.97 -9.96
C GLY A 147 6.15 -5.78 -9.58
N ARG A 148 6.71 -4.58 -9.80
CA ARG A 148 8.07 -4.23 -9.39
C ARG A 148 8.24 -4.30 -7.87
N ALA A 149 7.27 -3.80 -7.10
CA ALA A 149 7.33 -3.89 -5.65
C ALA A 149 7.29 -5.35 -5.16
N LEU A 150 6.47 -6.20 -5.78
CA LEU A 150 6.41 -7.64 -5.48
C LEU A 150 7.71 -8.38 -5.81
N MET A 151 8.47 -7.91 -6.80
CA MET A 151 9.81 -8.45 -7.10
C MET A 151 10.78 -8.32 -5.93
N SER A 152 10.60 -7.37 -5.01
CA SER A 152 11.41 -7.26 -3.79
C SER A 152 11.14 -8.34 -2.73
N ASN A 153 10.19 -9.24 -2.99
CA ASN A 153 9.73 -10.30 -2.07
C ASN A 153 9.24 -9.73 -0.72
N PRO A 154 8.26 -8.81 -0.71
CA PRO A 154 7.86 -8.15 0.52
C PRO A 154 7.00 -9.08 1.40
N ASP A 155 7.17 -8.97 2.72
CA ASP A 155 6.26 -9.53 3.72
C ASP A 155 5.02 -8.63 3.87
N ILE A 156 5.23 -7.31 3.73
CA ILE A 156 4.18 -6.28 3.76
C ILE A 156 4.37 -5.31 2.59
N LEU A 157 3.30 -5.06 1.87
CA LEU A 157 3.23 -4.09 0.78
C LEU A 157 2.32 -2.93 1.16
N LEU A 158 2.87 -1.72 1.13
CA LEU A 158 2.14 -0.47 1.34
C LEU A 158 1.70 0.09 -0.01
N LEU A 159 0.43 0.47 -0.15
CA LEU A 159 -0.17 0.95 -1.41
C LEU A 159 -0.85 2.30 -1.18
N ASP A 160 -0.36 3.34 -1.84
CA ASP A 160 -0.86 4.71 -1.72
C ASP A 160 -1.74 5.05 -2.93
N GLU A 161 -3.05 5.05 -2.73
CA GLU A 161 -4.10 5.31 -3.72
C GLU A 161 -3.90 4.56 -5.06
N PRO A 162 -3.74 3.23 -5.03
CA PRO A 162 -3.41 2.45 -6.22
C PRO A 162 -4.50 2.47 -7.30
N SER A 163 -5.75 2.81 -6.97
CA SER A 163 -6.87 2.89 -7.94
C SER A 163 -7.02 4.26 -8.59
N LEU A 164 -6.27 5.27 -8.13
CA LEU A 164 -6.42 6.65 -8.60
C LEU A 164 -6.19 6.80 -10.10
N GLY A 165 -7.19 7.37 -10.80
CA GLY A 165 -7.11 7.62 -12.24
C GLY A 165 -7.24 6.39 -13.12
N LEU A 166 -7.70 5.25 -12.57
CA LEU A 166 -8.00 4.03 -13.32
C LEU A 166 -9.46 4.01 -13.78
N SER A 167 -9.73 3.32 -14.89
CA SER A 167 -11.10 3.02 -15.30
C SER A 167 -11.74 2.01 -14.33
N PRO A 168 -13.09 1.96 -14.21
CA PRO A 168 -13.78 1.02 -13.33
C PRO A 168 -13.37 -0.46 -13.55
N ILE A 169 -13.17 -0.85 -14.80
CA ILE A 169 -12.72 -2.21 -15.15
C ILE A 169 -11.33 -2.47 -14.57
N MET A 170 -10.40 -1.53 -14.73
CA MET A 170 -9.03 -1.65 -14.20
C MET A 170 -8.99 -1.64 -12.67
N VAL A 171 -9.87 -0.87 -12.03
CA VAL A 171 -10.04 -0.89 -10.56
C VAL A 171 -10.44 -2.29 -10.11
N HIS A 172 -11.46 -2.87 -10.74
CA HIS A 172 -11.92 -4.23 -10.40
C HIS A 172 -10.81 -5.29 -10.57
N GLU A 173 -10.08 -5.24 -11.71
CA GLU A 173 -8.94 -6.14 -11.97
C GLU A 173 -7.82 -5.95 -10.93
N LEU A 174 -7.52 -4.71 -10.58
CA LEU A 174 -6.51 -4.39 -9.56
C LEU A 174 -6.88 -5.01 -8.21
N PHE A 175 -8.10 -4.77 -7.72
CA PHE A 175 -8.52 -5.29 -6.41
C PHE A 175 -8.63 -6.82 -6.40
N ALA A 176 -9.03 -7.44 -7.51
CA ALA A 176 -8.99 -8.90 -7.66
C ALA A 176 -7.56 -9.44 -7.56
N THR A 177 -6.59 -8.75 -8.18
CA THR A 177 -5.17 -9.12 -8.10
C THR A 177 -4.61 -8.92 -6.70
N LEU A 178 -4.99 -7.85 -5.98
CA LEU A 178 -4.54 -7.63 -4.60
C LEU A 178 -5.02 -8.74 -3.65
N ARG A 179 -6.21 -9.32 -3.86
CA ARG A 179 -6.65 -10.51 -3.12
C ARG A 179 -5.72 -11.70 -3.37
N GLN A 180 -5.31 -11.95 -4.61
CA GLN A 180 -4.36 -13.03 -4.94
C GLN A 180 -2.99 -12.80 -4.29
N VAL A 181 -2.51 -11.55 -4.24
CA VAL A 181 -1.27 -11.18 -3.54
C VAL A 181 -1.37 -11.49 -2.05
N ARG A 182 -2.51 -11.17 -1.42
CA ARG A 182 -2.80 -11.52 -0.02
C ARG A 182 -2.83 -13.03 0.19
N GLU A 183 -3.50 -13.78 -0.69
CA GLU A 183 -3.58 -15.25 -0.63
C GLU A 183 -2.21 -15.92 -0.78
N ALA A 184 -1.29 -15.28 -1.51
CA ALA A 184 0.11 -15.69 -1.59
C ALA A 184 0.94 -15.40 -0.31
N GLY A 185 0.33 -14.79 0.71
CA GLY A 185 0.91 -14.55 2.04
C GLY A 185 1.48 -13.15 2.25
N THR A 186 1.43 -12.24 1.28
CA THR A 186 1.85 -10.84 1.48
C THR A 186 0.76 -10.06 2.20
N GLY A 187 1.10 -9.39 3.32
CA GLY A 187 0.17 -8.45 3.96
C GLY A 187 0.10 -7.14 3.19
N LEU A 188 -1.08 -6.52 3.13
CA LEU A 188 -1.32 -5.29 2.39
C LEU A 188 -1.81 -4.19 3.33
N LEU A 189 -1.17 -3.02 3.32
CA LEU A 189 -1.71 -1.79 3.88
C LEU A 189 -2.15 -0.89 2.74
N LEU A 190 -3.45 -0.69 2.61
CA LEU A 190 -4.07 0.02 1.52
C LEU A 190 -4.58 1.38 2.01
N VAL A 191 -4.12 2.45 1.38
CA VAL A 191 -4.71 3.78 1.48
C VAL A 191 -5.50 4.04 0.22
N GLU A 192 -6.78 4.34 0.35
CA GLU A 192 -7.68 4.59 -0.77
C GLU A 192 -8.64 5.74 -0.48
N GLN A 193 -9.01 6.44 -1.52
CA GLN A 193 -10.07 7.43 -1.47
C GLN A 193 -11.45 6.75 -1.59
N ASN A 194 -11.54 5.69 -2.40
CA ASN A 194 -12.75 4.89 -2.55
C ASN A 194 -12.86 3.87 -1.40
N ALA A 195 -13.51 4.30 -0.32
CA ALA A 195 -13.71 3.46 0.87
C ALA A 195 -14.54 2.20 0.57
N GLN A 196 -15.50 2.28 -0.35
CA GLN A 196 -16.36 1.15 -0.70
C GLN A 196 -15.54 0.01 -1.30
N GLU A 197 -14.71 0.31 -2.28
CA GLU A 197 -13.86 -0.68 -2.95
C GLU A 197 -12.79 -1.23 -2.00
N SER A 198 -12.15 -0.38 -1.21
CA SER A 198 -11.11 -0.82 -0.27
C SER A 198 -11.66 -1.71 0.84
N LEU A 199 -12.82 -1.35 1.43
CA LEU A 199 -13.50 -2.19 2.41
C LEU A 199 -14.05 -3.49 1.83
N ALA A 200 -14.32 -3.55 0.51
CA ALA A 200 -14.80 -4.78 -0.13
C ALA A 200 -13.77 -5.90 -0.13
N ILE A 201 -12.48 -5.56 -0.04
CA ILE A 201 -11.38 -6.55 -0.01
C ILE A 201 -10.65 -6.62 1.33
N ALA A 202 -10.80 -5.62 2.20
CA ALA A 202 -10.10 -5.55 3.47
C ALA A 202 -10.68 -6.53 4.50
N ASP A 203 -9.81 -7.04 5.37
CA ASP A 203 -10.19 -7.80 6.56
C ASP A 203 -10.64 -6.85 7.68
N ARG A 204 -9.94 -5.72 7.83
CA ARG A 204 -10.25 -4.64 8.78
C ARG A 204 -9.72 -3.30 8.30
N GLY A 205 -10.08 -2.23 8.99
CA GLY A 205 -9.61 -0.89 8.66
C GLY A 205 -9.38 -0.02 9.89
N TYR A 206 -8.66 1.05 9.67
CA TYR A 206 -8.49 2.16 10.60
C TYR A 206 -9.08 3.42 9.98
N VAL A 207 -9.64 4.29 10.81
CA VAL A 207 -10.13 5.60 10.41
C VAL A 207 -9.14 6.65 10.90
N LEU A 208 -8.55 7.38 9.96
CA LEU A 208 -7.57 8.43 10.22
C LEU A 208 -8.23 9.80 9.98
N GLU A 209 -8.31 10.61 11.03
CA GLU A 209 -8.81 11.99 10.97
C GLU A 209 -7.84 12.95 11.64
N ASN A 210 -7.54 14.06 10.98
CA ASN A 210 -6.65 15.09 11.49
C ASN A 210 -5.33 14.54 12.07
N GLY A 211 -4.75 13.54 11.40
CA GLY A 211 -3.49 12.92 11.79
C GLY A 211 -3.57 11.89 12.90
N SER A 212 -4.75 11.55 13.42
CA SER A 212 -4.92 10.59 14.51
C SER A 212 -5.87 9.46 14.12
N ILE A 213 -5.63 8.25 14.65
CA ILE A 213 -6.58 7.13 14.52
C ILE A 213 -7.73 7.38 15.48
N VAL A 214 -8.93 7.53 14.93
CA VAL A 214 -10.17 7.80 15.70
C VAL A 214 -11.03 6.55 15.86
N ASP A 215 -10.90 5.56 14.97
CA ASP A 215 -11.64 4.30 15.03
C ASP A 215 -10.88 3.19 14.32
N HIS A 216 -11.15 1.93 14.67
CA HIS A 216 -10.69 0.74 13.97
C HIS A 216 -11.64 -0.42 14.25
N ASP A 217 -11.86 -1.25 13.22
CA ASP A 217 -12.75 -2.41 13.33
C ASP A 217 -12.56 -3.36 12.14
N THR A 218 -13.27 -4.48 12.15
CA THR A 218 -13.40 -5.33 10.94
C THR A 218 -14.03 -4.54 9.81
N ALA A 219 -13.70 -4.89 8.57
CA ALA A 219 -14.29 -4.24 7.40
C ALA A 219 -15.82 -4.35 7.37
N GLU A 220 -16.37 -5.47 7.84
CA GLU A 220 -17.83 -5.67 7.94
C GLU A 220 -18.47 -4.68 8.91
N ASN A 221 -17.90 -4.51 10.09
CA ASN A 221 -18.41 -3.58 11.08
C ASN A 221 -18.28 -2.12 10.60
N LEU A 222 -17.14 -1.76 10.00
CA LEU A 222 -16.95 -0.41 9.45
C LEU A 222 -17.97 -0.05 8.38
N LYS A 223 -18.37 -0.99 7.52
CA LYS A 223 -19.40 -0.79 6.49
C LYS A 223 -20.78 -0.45 7.07
N THR A 224 -21.06 -0.83 8.31
CA THR A 224 -22.37 -0.63 8.95
C THR A 224 -22.40 0.58 9.89
N LYS A 225 -21.24 1.17 10.23
CA LYS A 225 -21.17 2.32 11.14
C LYS A 225 -21.76 3.58 10.48
N PRO A 226 -22.77 4.25 11.09
CA PRO A 226 -23.42 5.43 10.50
C PRO A 226 -22.44 6.58 10.17
N ALA A 227 -21.40 6.76 10.97
CA ALA A 227 -20.37 7.77 10.72
C ALA A 227 -19.59 7.47 9.43
N ILE A 228 -19.19 6.21 9.23
CA ILE A 228 -18.45 5.76 8.05
C ILE A 228 -19.35 5.81 6.80
N LEU A 229 -20.61 5.38 6.91
CA LEU A 229 -21.58 5.46 5.83
C LEU A 229 -21.72 6.91 5.32
N ARG A 230 -21.91 7.87 6.23
CA ARG A 230 -22.05 9.29 5.86
C ARG A 230 -20.77 9.91 5.33
N ALA A 231 -19.63 9.63 5.96
CA ALA A 231 -18.37 10.29 5.61
C ALA A 231 -17.71 9.72 4.35
N TYR A 232 -17.85 8.41 4.11
CA TYR A 232 -17.02 7.71 3.12
C TYR A 232 -17.78 6.83 2.14
N LEU A 233 -19.02 6.42 2.41
CA LEU A 233 -19.77 5.46 1.61
C LEU A 233 -21.00 6.06 0.90
N GLY A 234 -21.23 7.38 1.02
CA GLY A 234 -22.32 8.10 0.33
C GLY A 234 -23.72 7.68 0.76
N GLY A 235 -23.86 7.04 1.92
CA GLY A 235 -25.15 6.61 2.46
C GLY A 235 -25.88 7.75 3.15
N GLU A 236 -27.12 8.04 2.74
CA GLU A 236 -28.05 8.76 3.61
C GLU A 236 -28.40 7.87 4.82
N PRO A 237 -28.57 8.45 6.02
CA PRO A 237 -29.07 7.68 7.17
C PRO A 237 -30.46 7.17 6.81
N ALA A 238 -30.72 5.87 7.02
CA ALA A 238 -32.09 5.38 7.03
C ALA A 238 -32.88 6.25 8.02
N ASN A 239 -33.85 6.99 7.50
CA ASN A 239 -34.75 7.80 8.32
C ASN A 239 -35.46 6.87 9.30
N PRO A 240 -35.54 7.21 10.61
CA PRO A 240 -36.18 6.40 11.59
C PRO A 240 -37.67 6.22 11.35
#